data_7c7af3ee5b74160e2becefde0256ece5
#
_entry.id   7c7af3ee5b74160e2becefde0256ece5
#
_cell.length_a   1.000
_cell.length_b   1.000
_cell.length_c   1.000
_cell.angle_alpha   90.00
_cell.angle_beta   90.00
_cell.angle_gamma   90.00
#
_symmetry.space_group_name_H-M   'P 1'
#
loop_
_entity.id
_entity.type
_entity.pdbx_description
1 polymer ?
#
loop_
_entity_poly.entity_id
_entity_poly.type
_entity_poly.pdbx_seq_one_letter_code
_entity_poly.pdbx_strand_id
1 'polypeptide(L)'
;MNHFEVVALILAIAFAVHLIVHWIERFGKKYISSKRSASLSKTLTVAGLIKSITMFALYFGSLGFVLSEFGVSLTAYLASASIFGLAIGFGSQGLVQDLVAGLTLIFTDLIDVGDMVEVSGQSGVVKKIGVRFTVLENSLGSLVAIPNRTISNVTSYPKGYIRCFTDITLSHDIELKAKMEEVVSSVLQDIKGQFPGIFRAPPEHMGCQLSPSGKEFLRIKFRIWPGRGGPLETAFKQEIIQNFKTIDPNYSDWMVSV
;
A
#
# COMPACT_ATOMS: atom_id res chain seq x y z
N MET A 1 -59.97 -2.21 9.37
CA MET A 1 -59.61 -1.96 7.97
C MET A 1 -59.72 -3.27 7.20
N ASN A 2 -60.37 -3.25 6.05
CA ASN A 2 -60.41 -4.43 5.19
C ASN A 2 -59.01 -4.68 4.60
N HIS A 3 -58.66 -5.94 4.28
CA HIS A 3 -57.38 -6.28 3.68
C HIS A 3 -57.04 -5.40 2.46
N PHE A 4 -58.05 -5.05 1.65
CA PHE A 4 -57.87 -4.15 0.50
C PHE A 4 -57.50 -2.72 0.91
N GLU A 5 -57.97 -2.20 2.02
CA GLU A 5 -57.62 -0.86 2.52
C GLU A 5 -56.18 -0.83 3.01
N VAL A 6 -55.72 -1.91 3.69
CA VAL A 6 -54.36 -2.05 4.16
C VAL A 6 -53.38 -2.14 2.99
N VAL A 7 -53.69 -2.98 2.01
CA VAL A 7 -52.86 -3.10 0.78
C VAL A 7 -52.80 -1.77 0.02
N ALA A 8 -53.95 -1.10 -0.13
CA ALA A 8 -53.95 0.22 -0.80
C ALA A 8 -53.13 1.26 -0.04
N LEU A 9 -53.15 1.24 1.30
CA LEU A 9 -52.33 2.14 2.13
C LEU A 9 -50.82 1.84 1.95
N ILE A 10 -50.41 0.56 1.99
CA ILE A 10 -49.00 0.16 1.78
C ILE A 10 -48.49 0.64 0.42
N LEU A 11 -49.27 0.39 -0.64
CA LEU A 11 -48.94 0.82 -1.99
C LEU A 11 -48.90 2.35 -2.14
N ALA A 12 -49.83 3.07 -1.49
CA ALA A 12 -49.83 4.52 -1.47
C ALA A 12 -48.61 5.11 -0.78
N ILE A 13 -48.17 4.52 0.36
CA ILE A 13 -46.98 4.92 1.08
C ILE A 13 -45.72 4.64 0.22
N ALA A 14 -45.62 3.43 -0.37
CA ALA A 14 -44.53 3.07 -1.23
C ALA A 14 -44.42 4.01 -2.45
N PHE A 15 -45.57 4.38 -3.04
CA PHE A 15 -45.63 5.31 -4.16
C PHE A 15 -45.23 6.75 -3.73
N ALA A 16 -45.68 7.19 -2.57
CA ALA A 16 -45.32 8.50 -2.02
C ALA A 16 -43.79 8.59 -1.79
N VAL A 17 -43.18 7.55 -1.17
CA VAL A 17 -41.73 7.49 -0.97
C VAL A 17 -41.00 7.45 -2.30
N HIS A 18 -41.50 6.67 -3.28
CA HIS A 18 -40.94 6.66 -4.63
C HIS A 18 -40.90 8.06 -5.26
N LEU A 19 -42.02 8.80 -5.18
CA LEU A 19 -42.08 10.16 -5.71
C LEU A 19 -41.14 11.11 -4.98
N ILE A 20 -40.99 11.02 -3.66
CA ILE A 20 -40.09 11.84 -2.87
C ILE A 20 -38.62 11.58 -3.30
N VAL A 21 -38.22 10.32 -3.40
CA VAL A 21 -36.86 9.96 -3.80
C VAL A 21 -36.56 10.42 -5.24
N HIS A 22 -37.53 10.26 -6.15
CA HIS A 22 -37.40 10.73 -7.53
C HIS A 22 -37.31 12.26 -7.60
N TRP A 23 -38.08 12.96 -6.77
CA TRP A 23 -38.04 14.43 -6.68
C TRP A 23 -36.73 14.95 -6.15
N ILE A 24 -36.19 14.35 -5.08
CA ILE A 24 -34.87 14.67 -4.53
C ILE A 24 -33.79 14.50 -5.59
N GLU A 25 -33.84 13.41 -6.36
CA GLU A 25 -32.87 13.17 -7.45
C GLU A 25 -32.96 14.26 -8.54
N ARG A 26 -34.17 14.61 -8.94
CA ARG A 26 -34.40 15.60 -10.01
C ARG A 26 -33.88 16.98 -9.61
N PHE A 27 -34.09 17.36 -8.36
CA PHE A 27 -33.56 18.61 -7.80
C PHE A 27 -32.06 18.54 -7.58
N GLY A 28 -31.53 17.44 -7.06
CA GLY A 28 -30.11 17.22 -6.87
C GLY A 28 -29.33 17.32 -8.20
N LYS A 29 -29.80 16.66 -9.25
CA LYS A 29 -29.18 16.74 -10.60
C LYS A 29 -29.17 18.18 -11.14
N LYS A 30 -30.26 18.93 -10.94
CA LYS A 30 -30.35 20.32 -11.40
C LYS A 30 -29.36 21.25 -10.68
N TYR A 31 -29.12 21.01 -9.38
CA TYR A 31 -28.19 21.81 -8.57
C TYR A 31 -26.71 21.47 -8.86
N ILE A 32 -26.43 20.19 -9.12
CA ILE A 32 -25.07 19.66 -9.36
C ILE A 32 -24.63 19.90 -10.79
N SER A 33 -25.52 19.93 -11.77
CA SER A 33 -25.21 20.14 -13.21
C SER A 33 -24.52 21.49 -13.50
N SER A 34 -24.56 22.43 -12.56
CA SER A 34 -23.93 23.75 -12.69
C SER A 34 -22.41 23.75 -12.52
N LYS A 35 -21.77 22.68 -12.00
CA LYS A 35 -20.32 22.60 -11.77
C LYS A 35 -19.73 21.37 -12.45
N ARG A 36 -19.15 21.54 -13.63
CA ARG A 36 -18.41 20.52 -14.38
C ARG A 36 -17.06 20.20 -13.69
N SER A 37 -17.02 19.16 -12.85
CA SER A 37 -15.79 18.63 -12.27
C SER A 37 -15.79 17.10 -12.33
N ALA A 38 -14.66 16.46 -12.61
CA ALA A 38 -14.50 15.00 -12.63
C ALA A 38 -14.87 14.34 -11.28
N SER A 39 -14.74 15.07 -10.18
CA SER A 39 -15.19 14.65 -8.84
C SER A 39 -16.72 14.48 -8.78
N LEU A 40 -17.48 15.28 -9.50
CA LEU A 40 -18.95 15.23 -9.55
C LEU A 40 -19.48 13.94 -10.20
N SER A 41 -18.80 13.42 -11.19
CA SER A 41 -19.18 12.16 -11.86
C SER A 41 -19.17 10.99 -10.88
N LYS A 42 -18.16 10.87 -10.01
CA LYS A 42 -18.06 9.84 -8.98
C LYS A 42 -19.18 9.97 -7.93
N THR A 43 -19.46 11.19 -7.48
CA THR A 43 -20.52 11.47 -6.51
C THR A 43 -21.90 11.11 -7.06
N LEU A 44 -22.17 11.40 -8.33
CA LEU A 44 -23.44 11.04 -8.98
C LEU A 44 -23.61 9.53 -9.12
N THR A 45 -22.51 8.81 -9.43
CA THR A 45 -22.55 7.33 -9.48
C THR A 45 -22.87 6.72 -8.13
N VAL A 46 -22.23 7.19 -7.06
CA VAL A 46 -22.48 6.72 -5.69
C VAL A 46 -23.92 7.05 -5.25
N ALA A 47 -24.38 8.26 -5.52
CA ALA A 47 -25.76 8.67 -5.22
C ALA A 47 -26.78 7.80 -5.98
N GLY A 48 -26.52 7.47 -7.24
CA GLY A 48 -27.32 6.56 -8.05
C GLY A 48 -27.37 5.14 -7.45
N LEU A 49 -26.25 4.63 -6.97
CA LEU A 49 -26.17 3.33 -6.31
C LEU A 49 -27.01 3.30 -5.01
N ILE A 50 -26.81 4.30 -4.15
CA ILE A 50 -27.59 4.43 -2.90
C ILE A 50 -29.08 4.47 -3.19
N LYS A 51 -29.49 5.27 -4.19
CA LYS A 51 -30.89 5.31 -4.64
C LYS A 51 -31.39 3.94 -5.03
N SER A 52 -30.66 3.22 -5.88
CA SER A 52 -31.07 1.90 -6.35
C SER A 52 -31.26 0.90 -5.21
N ILE A 53 -30.35 0.90 -4.23
CA ILE A 53 -30.44 0.06 -3.04
C ILE A 53 -31.67 0.46 -2.20
N THR A 54 -31.92 1.75 -1.99
CA THR A 54 -33.07 2.26 -1.23
C THR A 54 -34.38 1.88 -1.90
N MET A 55 -34.46 2.03 -3.23
CA MET A 55 -35.64 1.64 -4.00
C MET A 55 -35.92 0.14 -3.96
N PHE A 56 -34.84 -0.66 -4.10
CA PHE A 56 -34.96 -2.11 -3.97
C PHE A 56 -35.48 -2.50 -2.59
N ALA A 57 -34.91 -1.94 -1.52
CA ALA A 57 -35.37 -2.22 -0.15
C ALA A 57 -36.84 -1.81 0.08
N LEU A 58 -37.26 -0.65 -0.46
CA LEU A 58 -38.64 -0.18 -0.40
C LEU A 58 -39.61 -1.15 -1.09
N TYR A 59 -39.34 -1.52 -2.33
CA TYR A 59 -40.22 -2.42 -3.07
C TYR A 59 -40.24 -3.82 -2.49
N PHE A 60 -39.05 -4.32 -2.10
CA PHE A 60 -38.95 -5.63 -1.44
C PHE A 60 -39.72 -5.66 -0.13
N GLY A 61 -39.55 -4.64 0.72
CA GLY A 61 -40.33 -4.53 1.98
C GLY A 61 -41.83 -4.41 1.75
N SER A 62 -42.23 -3.53 0.81
CA SER A 62 -43.66 -3.34 0.48
C SER A 62 -44.28 -4.63 -0.03
N LEU A 63 -43.60 -5.40 -0.88
CA LEU A 63 -44.05 -6.69 -1.37
C LEU A 63 -44.27 -7.69 -0.22
N GLY A 64 -43.33 -7.76 0.73
CA GLY A 64 -43.41 -8.63 1.89
C GLY A 64 -44.63 -8.31 2.75
N PHE A 65 -44.93 -7.02 2.98
CA PHE A 65 -46.13 -6.61 3.72
C PHE A 65 -47.41 -6.91 2.95
N VAL A 66 -47.45 -6.68 1.65
CA VAL A 66 -48.60 -7.05 0.81
C VAL A 66 -48.89 -8.56 0.87
N LEU A 67 -47.82 -9.38 0.72
CA LEU A 67 -47.92 -10.84 0.77
C LEU A 67 -48.44 -11.31 2.15
N SER A 68 -48.04 -10.64 3.24
CA SER A 68 -48.54 -10.98 4.59
C SER A 68 -50.05 -10.78 4.76
N GLU A 69 -50.63 -9.81 4.08
CA GLU A 69 -52.11 -9.60 4.06
C GLU A 69 -52.85 -10.72 3.34
N PHE A 70 -52.20 -11.43 2.42
CA PHE A 70 -52.73 -12.62 1.74
C PHE A 70 -52.42 -13.93 2.48
N GLY A 71 -51.90 -13.85 3.73
CA GLY A 71 -51.65 -15.02 4.57
C GLY A 71 -50.28 -15.67 4.35
N VAL A 72 -49.40 -15.07 3.56
CA VAL A 72 -48.01 -15.54 3.44
C VAL A 72 -47.23 -15.16 4.69
N SER A 73 -46.56 -16.11 5.31
CA SER A 73 -45.75 -15.85 6.48
C SER A 73 -44.58 -14.90 6.14
N LEU A 74 -44.58 -13.71 6.78
CA LEU A 74 -43.50 -12.74 6.63
C LEU A 74 -42.15 -13.34 7.03
N THR A 75 -42.12 -14.24 8.01
CA THR A 75 -40.92 -14.96 8.43
C THR A 75 -40.39 -15.83 7.30
N ALA A 76 -41.23 -16.57 6.58
CA ALA A 76 -40.83 -17.39 5.46
C ALA A 76 -40.32 -16.53 4.29
N TYR A 77 -40.96 -15.39 4.03
CA TYR A 77 -40.54 -14.41 3.05
C TYR A 77 -39.11 -13.87 3.36
N LEU A 78 -38.90 -13.42 4.60
CA LEU A 78 -37.58 -12.91 5.03
C LEU A 78 -36.52 -14.02 5.08
N ALA A 79 -36.89 -15.25 5.44
CA ALA A 79 -35.94 -16.38 5.42
C ALA A 79 -35.44 -16.66 3.99
N SER A 80 -36.34 -16.60 2.98
CA SER A 80 -35.89 -16.76 1.58
C SER A 80 -34.96 -15.62 1.13
N ALA A 81 -35.24 -14.40 1.57
CA ALA A 81 -34.38 -13.25 1.29
C ALA A 81 -33.02 -13.33 1.96
N SER A 82 -32.92 -14.00 3.11
CA SER A 82 -31.66 -14.15 3.84
C SER A 82 -30.59 -14.91 3.04
N ILE A 83 -31.01 -15.83 2.16
CA ILE A 83 -30.11 -16.56 1.26
C ILE A 83 -29.39 -15.58 0.31
N PHE A 84 -30.14 -14.65 -0.29
CA PHE A 84 -29.57 -13.61 -1.13
C PHE A 84 -28.69 -12.65 -0.31
N GLY A 85 -29.09 -12.31 0.91
CA GLY A 85 -28.30 -11.51 1.83
C GLY A 85 -26.96 -12.15 2.15
N LEU A 86 -26.93 -13.45 2.42
CA LEU A 86 -25.71 -14.21 2.65
C LEU A 86 -24.79 -14.22 1.40
N ALA A 87 -25.36 -14.43 0.20
CA ALA A 87 -24.60 -14.41 -1.02
C ALA A 87 -23.92 -13.04 -1.28
N ILE A 88 -24.66 -11.95 -1.05
CA ILE A 88 -24.12 -10.58 -1.14
C ILE A 88 -23.09 -10.34 -0.04
N GLY A 89 -23.33 -10.82 1.18
CA GLY A 89 -22.41 -10.73 2.31
C GLY A 89 -21.06 -11.40 2.01
N PHE A 90 -21.07 -12.63 1.53
CA PHE A 90 -19.86 -13.34 1.11
C PHE A 90 -19.18 -12.64 -0.06
N GLY A 91 -19.93 -12.16 -1.05
CA GLY A 91 -19.38 -11.41 -2.18
C GLY A 91 -18.71 -10.08 -1.78
N SER A 92 -19.18 -9.43 -0.70
CA SER A 92 -18.66 -8.16 -0.20
C SER A 92 -17.66 -8.29 0.97
N GLN A 93 -17.38 -9.50 1.45
CA GLN A 93 -16.52 -9.78 2.61
C GLN A 93 -15.16 -9.07 2.50
N GLY A 94 -14.51 -9.13 1.33
CA GLY A 94 -13.22 -8.48 1.12
C GLY A 94 -13.27 -6.96 1.23
N LEU A 95 -14.37 -6.33 0.85
CA LEU A 95 -14.58 -4.89 1.01
C LEU A 95 -14.68 -4.51 2.49
N VAL A 96 -15.43 -5.29 3.27
CA VAL A 96 -15.58 -5.06 4.71
C VAL A 96 -14.26 -5.25 5.43
N GLN A 97 -13.49 -6.27 5.06
CA GLN A 97 -12.15 -6.51 5.61
C GLN A 97 -11.19 -5.35 5.29
N ASP A 98 -11.21 -4.83 4.05
CA ASP A 98 -10.40 -3.67 3.67
C ASP A 98 -10.76 -2.44 4.53
N LEU A 99 -12.06 -2.20 4.76
CA LEU A 99 -12.57 -1.10 5.58
C LEU A 99 -12.09 -1.20 7.04
N VAL A 100 -12.29 -2.36 7.66
CA VAL A 100 -11.89 -2.59 9.06
C VAL A 100 -10.37 -2.45 9.21
N ALA A 101 -9.59 -3.08 8.32
CA ALA A 101 -8.13 -2.97 8.34
C ALA A 101 -7.66 -1.52 8.12
N GLY A 102 -8.25 -0.80 7.17
CA GLY A 102 -7.91 0.61 6.91
C GLY A 102 -8.21 1.52 8.09
N LEU A 103 -9.36 1.35 8.75
CA LEU A 103 -9.68 2.09 9.97
C LEU A 103 -8.70 1.75 11.10
N THR A 104 -8.35 0.48 11.26
CA THR A 104 -7.35 0.04 12.24
C THR A 104 -6.01 0.73 12.00
N LEU A 105 -5.50 0.74 10.76
CA LEU A 105 -4.25 1.42 10.42
C LEU A 105 -4.27 2.90 10.77
N ILE A 106 -5.40 3.58 10.51
CA ILE A 106 -5.56 5.03 10.79
C ILE A 106 -5.60 5.31 12.31
N PHE A 107 -6.27 4.45 13.10
CA PHE A 107 -6.47 4.71 14.53
C PHE A 107 -5.33 4.19 15.42
N THR A 108 -4.47 3.30 14.91
CA THR A 108 -3.36 2.74 15.70
C THR A 108 -2.04 3.49 15.55
N ASP A 109 -1.97 4.50 14.65
CA ASP A 109 -0.75 5.26 14.32
C ASP A 109 0.44 4.34 14.01
N LEU A 110 0.16 3.17 13.42
CA LEU A 110 1.18 2.16 13.11
C LEU A 110 2.07 2.60 11.96
N ILE A 111 1.51 3.39 11.06
CA ILE A 111 2.19 3.99 9.90
C ILE A 111 1.58 5.36 9.61
N ASP A 112 2.42 6.31 9.25
CA ASP A 112 2.02 7.64 8.85
C ASP A 112 2.35 7.94 7.38
N VAL A 113 1.65 8.93 6.83
CA VAL A 113 1.98 9.45 5.50
C VAL A 113 3.37 10.10 5.53
N GLY A 114 4.26 9.61 4.70
CA GLY A 114 5.67 10.02 4.67
C GLY A 114 6.62 8.97 5.23
N ASP A 115 6.12 7.98 5.96
CA ASP A 115 6.95 6.89 6.49
C ASP A 115 7.51 6.01 5.39
N MET A 116 8.75 5.56 5.58
CA MET A 116 9.33 4.50 4.80
C MET A 116 8.96 3.17 5.44
N VAL A 117 8.22 2.35 4.70
CA VAL A 117 7.71 1.07 5.18
C VAL A 117 7.92 -0.05 4.17
N GLU A 118 7.90 -1.27 4.68
CA GLU A 118 7.73 -2.47 3.86
C GLU A 118 6.45 -3.18 4.29
N VAL A 119 5.57 -3.40 3.33
CA VAL A 119 4.24 -3.97 3.51
C VAL A 119 3.98 -4.99 2.41
N SER A 120 3.62 -6.21 2.77
CA SER A 120 3.30 -7.28 1.81
C SER A 120 4.41 -7.47 0.75
N GLY A 121 5.68 -7.38 1.14
CA GLY A 121 6.85 -7.51 0.26
C GLY A 121 7.10 -6.30 -0.66
N GLN A 122 6.37 -5.19 -0.48
CA GLN A 122 6.57 -3.93 -1.20
C GLN A 122 7.16 -2.90 -0.25
N SER A 123 8.34 -2.38 -0.58
CA SER A 123 8.97 -1.28 0.15
C SER A 123 8.73 0.06 -0.53
N GLY A 124 8.38 1.08 0.25
CA GLY A 124 8.09 2.40 -0.28
C GLY A 124 7.78 3.44 0.77
N VAL A 125 7.65 4.68 0.32
CA VAL A 125 7.16 5.80 1.14
C VAL A 125 5.65 5.83 1.08
N VAL A 126 5.00 5.88 2.23
CA VAL A 126 3.54 6.00 2.33
C VAL A 126 3.10 7.34 1.76
N LYS A 127 2.33 7.33 0.68
CA LYS A 127 1.76 8.54 0.08
C LYS A 127 0.34 8.81 0.55
N LYS A 128 -0.39 7.74 0.83
CA LYS A 128 -1.78 7.86 1.26
C LYS A 128 -2.20 6.60 2.00
N ILE A 129 -2.89 6.79 3.11
CA ILE A 129 -3.64 5.75 3.81
C ILE A 129 -5.12 6.02 3.53
N GLY A 130 -5.74 5.15 2.77
CA GLY A 130 -7.17 5.24 2.45
C GLY A 130 -7.97 4.18 3.18
N VAL A 131 -9.28 4.30 3.12
CA VAL A 131 -10.20 3.36 3.79
C VAL A 131 -10.07 1.93 3.24
N ARG A 132 -9.74 1.78 1.95
CA ARG A 132 -9.62 0.48 1.27
C ARG A 132 -8.20 0.14 0.84
N PHE A 133 -7.40 1.13 0.48
CA PHE A 133 -6.05 0.96 -0.06
C PHE A 133 -5.07 1.88 0.65
N THR A 134 -3.91 1.34 0.98
CA THR A 134 -2.71 2.11 1.31
C THR A 134 -1.86 2.23 0.05
N VAL A 135 -1.36 3.43 -0.25
CA VAL A 135 -0.59 3.72 -1.46
C VAL A 135 0.85 4.04 -1.08
N LEU A 136 1.78 3.26 -1.60
CA LEU A 136 3.23 3.46 -1.43
C LEU A 136 3.83 3.98 -2.74
N GLU A 137 4.83 4.84 -2.62
CA GLU A 137 5.74 5.19 -3.72
C GLU A 137 7.03 4.41 -3.57
N ASN A 138 7.36 3.58 -4.55
CA ASN A 138 8.56 2.77 -4.53
C ASN A 138 9.81 3.56 -4.97
N SER A 139 10.99 2.90 -4.97
CA SER A 139 12.27 3.51 -5.35
C SER A 139 12.33 3.99 -6.82
N LEU A 140 11.41 3.55 -7.67
CA LEU A 140 11.29 3.95 -9.08
C LEU A 140 10.28 5.08 -9.30
N GLY A 141 9.69 5.62 -8.21
CA GLY A 141 8.64 6.63 -8.29
C GLY A 141 7.26 6.08 -8.67
N SER A 142 7.08 4.76 -8.76
CA SER A 142 5.80 4.15 -9.07
C SER A 142 4.91 4.07 -7.84
N LEU A 143 3.60 4.33 -8.04
CA LEU A 143 2.61 4.22 -6.97
C LEU A 143 2.04 2.80 -6.94
N VAL A 144 2.22 2.13 -5.80
CA VAL A 144 1.70 0.78 -5.53
C VAL A 144 0.52 0.89 -4.58
N ALA A 145 -0.67 0.50 -5.04
CA ALA A 145 -1.87 0.47 -4.21
C ALA A 145 -2.07 -0.94 -3.62
N ILE A 146 -1.99 -1.04 -2.31
CA ILE A 146 -2.08 -2.29 -1.55
C ILE A 146 -3.45 -2.33 -0.86
N PRO A 147 -4.29 -3.37 -1.10
CA PRO A 147 -5.54 -3.54 -0.35
C PRO A 147 -5.26 -3.70 1.14
N ASN A 148 -5.95 -2.94 1.99
CA ASN A 148 -5.64 -2.91 3.43
C ASN A 148 -5.78 -4.29 4.09
N ARG A 149 -6.71 -5.14 3.64
CA ARG A 149 -6.88 -6.52 4.12
C ARG A 149 -5.66 -7.43 3.92
N THR A 150 -4.77 -7.09 2.97
CA THR A 150 -3.55 -7.86 2.68
C THR A 150 -2.36 -7.44 3.53
N ILE A 151 -2.52 -6.39 4.33
CA ILE A 151 -1.51 -5.87 5.25
C ILE A 151 -1.56 -6.70 6.53
N SER A 152 -0.74 -7.74 6.61
CA SER A 152 -0.65 -8.60 7.80
C SER A 152 0.47 -8.17 8.74
N ASN A 153 1.53 -7.61 8.20
CA ASN A 153 2.68 -7.08 8.93
C ASN A 153 3.19 -5.82 8.25
N VAL A 154 3.77 -4.95 9.06
CA VAL A 154 4.40 -3.71 8.61
C VAL A 154 5.79 -3.63 9.23
N THR A 155 6.81 -3.48 8.40
CA THR A 155 8.15 -3.10 8.83
C THR A 155 8.32 -1.61 8.58
N SER A 156 8.44 -0.82 9.65
CA SER A 156 8.69 0.62 9.54
C SER A 156 10.19 0.90 9.60
N TYR A 157 10.64 1.83 8.78
CA TYR A 157 12.02 2.32 8.73
C TYR A 157 12.04 3.80 9.14
N PRO A 158 12.09 4.12 10.45
CA PRO A 158 11.91 5.50 10.95
C PRO A 158 12.92 6.52 10.40
N LYS A 159 14.07 6.05 9.93
CA LYS A 159 15.10 6.90 9.29
C LYS A 159 14.94 7.04 7.78
N GLY A 160 13.98 6.36 7.18
CA GLY A 160 13.74 6.36 5.74
C GLY A 160 14.78 5.60 4.91
N TYR A 161 15.63 4.78 5.56
CA TYR A 161 16.64 3.95 4.90
C TYR A 161 17.09 2.79 5.78
N ILE A 162 17.69 1.77 5.18
CA ILE A 162 18.50 0.78 5.88
C ILE A 162 19.98 1.15 5.80
N ARG A 163 20.73 0.77 6.84
CA ARG A 163 22.18 0.90 6.87
C ARG A 163 22.80 -0.43 6.47
N CYS A 164 23.67 -0.38 5.46
CA CYS A 164 24.50 -1.50 5.06
C CYS A 164 25.96 -1.09 5.25
N PHE A 165 26.79 -2.02 5.69
CA PHE A 165 28.22 -1.79 5.87
C PHE A 165 28.97 -2.75 4.99
N THR A 166 29.97 -2.23 4.29
CA THR A 166 30.93 -3.05 3.56
C THR A 166 32.31 -2.87 4.18
N ASP A 167 32.90 -3.97 4.59
CA ASP A 167 34.24 -4.03 5.16
C ASP A 167 35.20 -4.57 4.10
N ILE A 168 36.21 -3.77 3.76
CA ILE A 168 37.21 -4.04 2.72
C ILE A 168 38.54 -4.17 3.40
N THR A 169 39.13 -5.38 3.37
CA THR A 169 40.46 -5.61 3.93
C THR A 169 41.51 -4.90 3.06
N LEU A 170 42.35 -4.09 3.70
CA LEU A 170 43.42 -3.35 3.03
C LEU A 170 44.79 -4.05 3.22
N SER A 171 45.74 -3.71 2.36
CA SER A 171 47.15 -4.13 2.52
C SER A 171 47.78 -3.44 3.72
N HIS A 172 48.77 -4.10 4.33
CA HIS A 172 49.60 -3.50 5.37
C HIS A 172 50.69 -2.57 4.77
N ASP A 173 50.98 -2.69 3.47
CA ASP A 173 51.91 -1.81 2.77
C ASP A 173 51.25 -0.45 2.53
N ILE A 174 51.91 0.63 2.95
CA ILE A 174 51.37 2.00 2.93
C ILE A 174 51.09 2.46 1.48
N GLU A 175 51.96 2.10 0.52
CA GLU A 175 51.79 2.51 -0.88
C GLU A 175 50.63 1.75 -1.55
N LEU A 176 50.51 0.44 -1.31
CA LEU A 176 49.40 -0.38 -1.81
C LEU A 176 48.09 0.03 -1.17
N LYS A 177 48.09 0.34 0.12
CA LYS A 177 46.90 0.80 0.84
C LYS A 177 46.36 2.09 0.22
N ALA A 178 47.21 3.08 -0.04
CA ALA A 178 46.79 4.34 -0.67
C ALA A 178 46.17 4.12 -2.06
N LYS A 179 46.77 3.24 -2.88
CA LYS A 179 46.21 2.86 -4.18
C LYS A 179 44.82 2.16 -4.05
N MET A 180 44.69 1.27 -3.06
CA MET A 180 43.40 0.58 -2.79
C MET A 180 42.35 1.58 -2.37
N GLU A 181 42.61 2.56 -1.52
CA GLU A 181 41.68 3.59 -1.11
C GLU A 181 41.25 4.49 -2.28
N GLU A 182 42.11 4.81 -3.21
CA GLU A 182 41.80 5.54 -4.43
C GLU A 182 40.84 4.75 -5.32
N VAL A 183 41.12 3.46 -5.53
CA VAL A 183 40.23 2.56 -6.28
C VAL A 183 38.85 2.45 -5.64
N VAL A 184 38.77 2.30 -4.32
CA VAL A 184 37.48 2.28 -3.62
C VAL A 184 36.71 3.57 -3.89
N SER A 185 37.36 4.71 -3.83
CA SER A 185 36.73 6.01 -4.08
C SER A 185 36.20 6.14 -5.51
N SER A 186 36.93 5.63 -6.51
CA SER A 186 36.50 5.59 -7.91
C SER A 186 35.26 4.68 -8.07
N VAL A 187 35.35 3.44 -7.58
CA VAL A 187 34.26 2.46 -7.68
C VAL A 187 32.96 2.96 -6.97
N LEU A 188 33.09 3.70 -5.86
CA LEU A 188 31.95 4.31 -5.19
C LEU A 188 31.24 5.37 -6.05
N GLN A 189 31.98 6.13 -6.85
CA GLN A 189 31.39 7.09 -7.78
C GLN A 189 30.65 6.38 -8.93
N ASP A 190 31.28 5.34 -9.48
CA ASP A 190 30.75 4.56 -10.59
C ASP A 190 29.44 3.85 -10.20
N ILE A 191 29.43 3.18 -9.06
CA ILE A 191 28.23 2.50 -8.50
C ILE A 191 27.08 3.48 -8.28
N LYS A 192 27.37 4.68 -7.80
CA LYS A 192 26.35 5.71 -7.61
C LYS A 192 25.71 6.13 -8.95
N GLY A 193 26.50 6.18 -10.01
CA GLY A 193 26.03 6.48 -11.35
C GLY A 193 25.23 5.32 -11.99
N GLN A 194 25.68 4.08 -11.76
CA GLN A 194 25.04 2.88 -12.32
C GLN A 194 23.67 2.58 -11.69
N PHE A 195 23.47 2.89 -10.41
CA PHE A 195 22.23 2.56 -9.67
C PHE A 195 21.54 3.79 -9.08
N PRO A 196 21.02 4.70 -9.92
CA PRO A 196 20.31 5.89 -9.45
C PRO A 196 19.03 5.48 -8.69
N GLY A 197 18.77 6.14 -7.56
CA GLY A 197 17.57 5.89 -6.75
C GLY A 197 17.70 4.80 -5.68
N ILE A 198 18.79 4.04 -5.64
CA ILE A 198 19.06 3.08 -4.55
C ILE A 198 19.56 3.81 -3.30
N PHE A 199 20.48 4.76 -3.48
CA PHE A 199 21.09 5.50 -2.38
C PHE A 199 20.17 6.61 -1.86
N ARG A 200 19.93 6.61 -0.55
CA ARG A 200 19.19 7.67 0.15
C ARG A 200 20.10 8.81 0.64
N ALA A 201 21.39 8.52 0.73
CA ALA A 201 22.43 9.49 1.01
C ALA A 201 23.77 9.01 0.36
N PRO A 202 24.73 9.91 0.13
CA PRO A 202 26.05 9.50 -0.34
C PRO A 202 26.67 8.46 0.59
N PRO A 203 27.47 7.50 0.04
CA PRO A 203 28.26 6.59 0.85
C PRO A 203 29.20 7.35 1.79
N GLU A 204 29.39 6.84 2.99
CA GLU A 204 30.17 7.47 4.05
C GLU A 204 31.37 6.60 4.41
N HIS A 205 32.57 7.14 4.26
CA HIS A 205 33.80 6.50 4.72
C HIS A 205 33.89 6.57 6.25
N MET A 206 33.87 5.41 6.89
CA MET A 206 33.97 5.31 8.35
C MET A 206 35.43 5.23 8.82
N GLY A 207 36.38 5.28 7.89
CA GLY A 207 37.81 5.14 8.16
C GLY A 207 38.27 3.69 8.34
N CYS A 208 39.57 3.51 8.55
CA CYS A 208 40.17 2.21 8.80
C CYS A 208 39.86 1.77 10.24
N GLN A 209 39.49 0.51 10.39
CA GLN A 209 39.21 -0.14 11.66
C GLN A 209 40.04 -1.42 11.78
N LEU A 210 40.29 -1.85 13.02
CA LEU A 210 41.00 -3.10 13.30
C LEU A 210 39.97 -4.19 13.68
N SER A 211 40.06 -5.32 13.02
CA SER A 211 39.30 -6.52 13.41
C SER A 211 39.85 -7.07 14.73
N PRO A 212 39.07 -7.85 15.51
CA PRO A 212 39.55 -8.58 16.66
C PRO A 212 40.75 -9.50 16.36
N SER A 213 40.92 -9.91 15.11
CA SER A 213 42.08 -10.69 14.60
C SER A 213 43.29 -9.84 14.19
N GLY A 214 43.25 -8.52 14.45
CA GLY A 214 44.35 -7.60 14.11
C GLY A 214 44.45 -7.21 12.62
N LYS A 215 43.47 -7.61 11.79
CA LYS A 215 43.45 -7.19 10.38
C LYS A 215 42.82 -5.81 10.25
N GLU A 216 43.46 -4.96 9.45
CA GLU A 216 42.94 -3.62 9.12
C GLU A 216 41.96 -3.71 7.96
N PHE A 217 40.79 -3.05 8.11
CA PHE A 217 39.79 -2.96 7.06
C PHE A 217 39.23 -1.55 6.97
N LEU A 218 38.89 -1.14 5.77
CA LEU A 218 38.15 0.09 5.49
C LEU A 218 36.68 -0.20 5.56
N ARG A 219 35.95 0.51 6.46
CA ARG A 219 34.49 0.40 6.56
C ARG A 219 33.80 1.51 5.81
N ILE A 220 32.88 1.11 4.92
CA ILE A 220 32.01 2.01 4.18
C ILE A 220 30.59 1.79 4.64
N LYS A 221 29.90 2.87 4.92
CA LYS A 221 28.50 2.87 5.33
C LYS A 221 27.64 3.37 4.19
N PHE A 222 26.70 2.56 3.80
CA PHE A 222 25.67 2.88 2.83
C PHE A 222 24.34 3.14 3.52
N ARG A 223 23.60 4.12 3.02
CA ARG A 223 22.18 4.38 3.36
C ARG A 223 21.38 4.13 2.11
N ILE A 224 20.70 3.01 2.07
CA ILE A 224 20.02 2.52 0.87
C ILE A 224 18.53 2.33 1.10
N TRP A 225 17.83 2.28 -0.01
CA TRP A 225 16.42 1.94 -0.02
C TRP A 225 16.21 0.50 0.48
N PRO A 226 15.24 0.24 1.40
CA PRO A 226 14.92 -1.10 1.88
C PRO A 226 14.65 -2.09 0.73
N GLY A 227 15.20 -3.30 0.85
CA GLY A 227 15.07 -4.33 -0.18
C GLY A 227 15.89 -4.11 -1.46
N ARG A 228 16.81 -3.12 -1.49
CA ARG A 228 17.66 -2.82 -2.67
C ARG A 228 19.15 -3.00 -2.41
N GLY A 229 19.53 -3.90 -1.48
CA GLY A 229 20.94 -4.20 -1.17
C GLY A 229 21.69 -5.01 -2.24
N GLY A 230 20.96 -5.80 -3.04
CA GLY A 230 21.58 -6.72 -4.01
C GLY A 230 22.68 -6.15 -4.92
N PRO A 231 22.51 -4.93 -5.49
CA PRO A 231 23.59 -4.32 -6.27
C PRO A 231 24.87 -4.05 -5.49
N LEU A 232 24.79 -3.78 -4.19
CA LEU A 232 25.96 -3.60 -3.34
C LEU A 232 26.64 -4.93 -3.03
N GLU A 233 25.84 -5.95 -2.73
CA GLU A 233 26.33 -7.29 -2.43
C GLU A 233 26.98 -7.97 -3.64
N THR A 234 26.52 -7.65 -4.84
CA THR A 234 27.03 -8.27 -6.07
C THR A 234 27.95 -7.35 -6.86
N ALA A 235 27.43 -6.25 -7.41
CA ALA A 235 28.18 -5.40 -8.33
C ALA A 235 29.37 -4.70 -7.64
N PHE A 236 29.10 -3.99 -6.52
CA PHE A 236 30.16 -3.27 -5.80
C PHE A 236 31.26 -4.21 -5.32
N LYS A 237 30.88 -5.32 -4.69
CA LYS A 237 31.83 -6.32 -4.20
C LYS A 237 32.69 -6.88 -5.34
N GLN A 238 32.05 -7.28 -6.44
CA GLN A 238 32.77 -7.85 -7.59
C GLN A 238 33.73 -6.84 -8.24
N GLU A 239 33.32 -5.60 -8.39
CA GLU A 239 34.11 -4.53 -8.97
C GLU A 239 35.33 -4.20 -8.11
N ILE A 240 35.15 -4.13 -6.78
CA ILE A 240 36.28 -3.98 -5.85
C ILE A 240 37.27 -5.15 -5.98
N ILE A 241 36.77 -6.38 -5.95
CA ILE A 241 37.60 -7.58 -6.02
C ILE A 241 38.39 -7.61 -7.37
N GLN A 242 37.69 -7.31 -8.47
CA GLN A 242 38.32 -7.29 -9.79
C GLN A 242 39.46 -6.26 -9.89
N ASN A 243 39.21 -5.04 -9.43
CA ASN A 243 40.21 -3.98 -9.42
C ASN A 243 41.40 -4.31 -8.47
N PHE A 244 41.08 -4.87 -7.28
CA PHE A 244 42.11 -5.21 -6.31
C PHE A 244 43.00 -6.38 -6.76
N LYS A 245 42.47 -7.35 -7.52
CA LYS A 245 43.29 -8.42 -8.13
C LYS A 245 44.33 -7.91 -9.14
N THR A 246 44.16 -6.73 -9.71
CA THR A 246 45.18 -6.09 -10.55
C THR A 246 46.32 -5.52 -9.72
N ILE A 247 46.09 -5.17 -8.46
CA ILE A 247 47.06 -4.61 -7.52
C ILE A 247 47.71 -5.74 -6.71
N ASP A 248 46.93 -6.67 -6.19
CA ASP A 248 47.37 -7.86 -5.47
C ASP A 248 46.66 -9.10 -6.05
N PRO A 249 47.37 -9.94 -6.83
CA PRO A 249 46.79 -11.16 -7.42
C PRO A 249 46.24 -12.17 -6.40
N ASN A 250 46.66 -12.10 -5.13
CA ASN A 250 46.19 -12.99 -4.07
C ASN A 250 44.92 -12.48 -3.37
N TYR A 251 44.37 -11.33 -3.80
CA TYR A 251 43.17 -10.76 -3.20
C TYR A 251 41.94 -11.68 -3.45
N SER A 252 41.26 -12.01 -2.39
CA SER A 252 40.19 -13.05 -2.41
C SER A 252 38.82 -12.48 -1.98
N ASP A 253 37.77 -13.16 -2.38
CA ASP A 253 36.36 -12.75 -2.18
C ASP A 253 35.96 -12.57 -0.70
N TRP A 254 36.62 -13.32 0.21
CA TRP A 254 36.37 -13.21 1.66
C TRP A 254 36.93 -11.93 2.29
N MET A 255 37.82 -11.22 1.55
CA MET A 255 38.42 -9.95 1.99
C MET A 255 37.46 -8.77 1.85
N VAL A 256 36.33 -8.95 1.17
CA VAL A 256 35.22 -7.97 1.08
C VAL A 256 33.96 -8.59 1.65
N SER A 257 33.50 -8.05 2.79
CA SER A 257 32.28 -8.45 3.47
C SER A 257 31.22 -7.34 3.32
N VAL A 258 30.01 -7.71 2.93
CA VAL A 258 28.87 -6.78 2.76
C VAL A 258 27.77 -7.16 3.75
#